data_36755f69a7cd9ea4db201f5dbb0c0898
#
_entry.id   36755f69a7cd9ea4db201f5dbb0c0898
#
_cell.length_a   1.000
_cell.length_b   1.000
_cell.length_c   1.000
_cell.angle_alpha   90.00
_cell.angle_beta   90.00
_cell.angle_gamma   90.00
#
_symmetry.space_group_name_H-M   'P 1'
#
loop_
_entity.id
_entity.type
_entity.pdbx_description
1 polymer ?
#
loop_
_entity_poly.entity_id
_entity_poly.type
_entity_poly.pdbx_seq_one_letter_code
_entity_poly.pdbx_strand_id
1 'polypeptide(L)'
;MAEVNIKRVKSSEIEFKDRLVAINRVTKVTKGGRTFSFSAIVVIGNENGVVGYGLGKAKEVQAAIQKGVDDAKKNLIKVPVLKGTIPHEQTGKYSGARVFLKPAAPGTGVIAGGAMRAVLESVGVKDVLAKCKGSSNPHSVVKATINALLQMKDPYMVAQLRGITLDKVFNG
;
A
#
# COMPACT_ATOMS: atom_id res chain seq x y z
N MET A 1 -20.30 -11.97 -2.98
CA MET A 1 -19.09 -11.13 -2.79
C MET A 1 -18.16 -11.92 -1.87
N ALA A 2 -17.00 -12.37 -2.37
CA ALA A 2 -16.07 -13.14 -1.55
C ALA A 2 -15.47 -12.20 -0.49
N GLU A 3 -15.63 -12.52 0.78
CA GLU A 3 -14.97 -11.83 1.88
C GLU A 3 -13.46 -11.96 1.69
N VAL A 4 -12.82 -10.82 1.45
CA VAL A 4 -11.35 -10.73 1.41
C VAL A 4 -10.87 -10.94 2.85
N ASN A 5 -10.35 -12.13 3.12
CA ASN A 5 -9.81 -12.49 4.43
C ASN A 5 -8.54 -11.64 4.67
N ILE A 6 -8.73 -10.45 5.24
CA ILE A 6 -7.65 -9.50 5.52
C ILE A 6 -6.81 -10.09 6.64
N LYS A 7 -5.67 -10.71 6.30
CA LYS A 7 -4.69 -11.17 7.28
C LYS A 7 -4.04 -9.95 7.95
N ARG A 8 -4.64 -9.46 9.02
CA ARG A 8 -4.03 -8.44 9.88
C ARG A 8 -2.88 -9.06 10.65
N VAL A 9 -1.72 -8.41 10.61
CA VAL A 9 -0.49 -8.84 11.30
C VAL A 9 -0.35 -8.00 12.57
N LYS A 10 0.01 -8.64 13.70
CA LYS A 10 0.33 -7.92 14.94
C LYS A 10 1.73 -7.30 14.83
N SER A 11 1.88 -6.06 15.29
CA SER A 11 3.08 -5.23 15.12
C SER A 11 4.21 -5.50 16.11
N SER A 12 4.09 -6.47 17.03
CA SER A 12 4.92 -6.54 18.23
C SER A 12 6.38 -6.98 18.05
N GLU A 13 6.80 -7.45 16.86
CA GLU A 13 8.15 -8.02 16.65
C GLU A 13 8.80 -7.64 15.31
N ILE A 14 8.24 -6.68 14.59
CA ILE A 14 8.70 -6.38 13.24
C ILE A 14 9.25 -4.95 13.20
N GLU A 15 10.48 -4.79 12.74
CA GLU A 15 11.02 -3.48 12.39
C GLU A 15 10.37 -2.97 11.11
N PHE A 16 9.83 -1.76 11.17
CA PHE A 16 9.18 -1.10 10.05
C PHE A 16 9.98 0.12 9.62
N LYS A 17 10.15 0.27 8.32
CA LYS A 17 10.61 1.52 7.71
C LYS A 17 9.40 2.37 7.39
N ASP A 18 9.42 3.63 7.80
CA ASP A 18 8.38 4.61 7.48
C ASP A 18 8.75 5.41 6.22
N ARG A 19 7.75 5.67 5.39
CA ARG A 19 7.87 6.50 4.20
C ARG A 19 6.76 7.53 4.18
N LEU A 20 7.15 8.79 4.21
CA LEU A 20 6.23 9.90 4.07
C LEU A 20 5.84 10.05 2.60
N VAL A 21 4.53 9.96 2.31
CA VAL A 21 4.01 10.10 0.94
C VAL A 21 3.68 11.56 0.62
N ALA A 22 2.95 12.23 1.52
CA ALA A 22 2.59 13.63 1.35
C ALA A 22 2.28 14.30 2.70
N ILE A 23 2.58 15.60 2.77
CA ILE A 23 2.15 16.48 3.87
C ILE A 23 1.39 17.65 3.25
N ASN A 24 0.23 17.95 3.82
CA ASN A 24 -0.59 19.07 3.41
C ASN A 24 -0.87 19.98 4.61
N ARG A 25 -0.66 21.29 4.43
CA ARG A 25 -1.12 22.29 5.40
C ARG A 25 -2.63 22.50 5.20
N VAL A 26 -3.42 22.25 6.22
CA VAL A 26 -4.88 22.39 6.20
C VAL A 26 -5.32 23.47 7.19
N THR A 27 -6.44 24.10 6.90
CA THR A 27 -6.95 25.22 7.69
C THR A 27 -8.38 24.94 8.13
N LYS A 28 -8.68 25.18 9.40
CA LYS A 28 -10.04 25.24 9.92
C LYS A 28 -10.38 26.71 10.20
N VAL A 29 -11.45 27.19 9.59
CA VAL A 29 -11.95 28.55 9.84
C VAL A 29 -12.94 28.52 10.99
N THR A 30 -12.75 29.39 11.97
CA THR A 30 -13.60 29.57 13.14
C THR A 30 -13.99 31.05 13.26
N LYS A 31 -14.92 31.41 14.16
CA LYS A 31 -15.31 32.81 14.41
C LYS A 31 -14.13 33.71 14.82
N GLY A 32 -13.08 33.11 15.40
CA GLY A 32 -11.87 33.85 15.83
C GLY A 32 -10.73 33.88 14.82
N GLY A 33 -10.94 33.31 13.58
CA GLY A 33 -9.93 33.33 12.53
C GLY A 33 -9.62 31.92 11.96
N ARG A 34 -8.42 31.80 11.38
CA ARG A 34 -7.94 30.58 10.72
C ARG A 34 -6.96 29.82 11.61
N THR A 35 -7.30 28.59 11.95
CA THR A 35 -6.39 27.68 12.68
C THR A 35 -5.75 26.72 11.70
N PHE A 36 -4.41 26.73 11.62
CA PHE A 36 -3.64 25.86 10.75
C PHE A 36 -3.31 24.55 11.43
N SER A 37 -3.25 23.48 10.62
CA SER A 37 -2.81 22.15 11.02
C SER A 37 -2.11 21.47 9.83
N PHE A 38 -1.37 20.41 10.09
CA PHE A 38 -0.74 19.57 9.06
C PHE A 38 -1.43 18.22 9.01
N SER A 39 -1.63 17.73 7.81
CA SER A 39 -2.12 16.37 7.56
C SER A 39 -1.03 15.61 6.81
N ALA A 40 -0.57 14.51 7.37
CA ALA A 40 0.43 13.62 6.78
C ALA A 40 -0.21 12.29 6.40
N ILE A 41 0.18 11.75 5.23
CA ILE A 41 -0.07 10.35 4.87
C ILE A 41 1.27 9.62 4.89
N VAL A 42 1.33 8.55 5.68
CA VAL A 42 2.53 7.74 5.89
C VAL A 42 2.24 6.30 5.51
N VAL A 43 3.22 5.65 4.91
CA VAL A 43 3.23 4.22 4.63
C VAL A 43 4.36 3.60 5.43
N ILE A 44 4.09 2.48 6.07
CA ILE A 44 5.10 1.68 6.78
C ILE A 44 5.17 0.29 6.17
N GLY A 45 6.35 -0.33 6.19
CA GLY A 45 6.52 -1.69 5.71
C GLY A 45 7.84 -2.30 6.17
N ASN A 46 7.92 -3.62 6.08
CA ASN A 46 9.10 -4.40 6.45
C ASN A 46 9.92 -4.89 5.26
N GLU A 47 9.57 -4.45 4.04
CA GLU A 47 10.17 -4.92 2.78
C GLU A 47 10.08 -6.45 2.56
N ASN A 48 9.26 -7.14 3.35
CA ASN A 48 9.04 -8.60 3.32
C ASN A 48 7.55 -8.97 3.20
N GLY A 49 6.80 -8.17 2.44
CA GLY A 49 5.39 -8.44 2.16
C GLY A 49 4.41 -7.91 3.22
N VAL A 50 4.85 -7.15 4.23
CA VAL A 50 3.95 -6.49 5.18
C VAL A 50 4.00 -4.99 4.96
N VAL A 51 2.82 -4.38 4.81
CA VAL A 51 2.66 -2.95 4.60
C VAL A 51 1.44 -2.42 5.35
N GLY A 52 1.51 -1.18 5.79
CA GLY A 52 0.39 -0.45 6.36
C GLY A 52 0.40 1.00 5.91
N TYR A 53 -0.74 1.65 5.99
CA TYR A 53 -0.84 3.08 5.77
C TYR A 53 -1.61 3.74 6.91
N GLY A 54 -1.25 4.98 7.22
CA GLY A 54 -1.91 5.76 8.25
C GLY A 54 -2.00 7.23 7.91
N LEU A 55 -2.95 7.87 8.54
CA LEU A 55 -3.23 9.30 8.42
C LEU A 55 -3.00 9.98 9.77
N GLY A 56 -2.13 10.98 9.78
CA GLY A 56 -1.89 11.79 10.97
C GLY A 56 -2.28 13.25 10.75
N LYS A 57 -2.84 13.86 11.78
CA LYS A 57 -3.15 15.29 11.79
C LYS A 57 -2.73 15.93 13.12
N ALA A 58 -1.96 17.02 13.05
CA ALA A 58 -1.50 17.75 14.20
C ALA A 58 -1.20 19.22 13.86
N LYS A 59 -0.92 20.05 14.87
CA LYS A 59 -0.47 21.43 14.67
C LYS A 59 0.98 21.51 14.17
N GLU A 60 1.80 20.51 14.51
CA GLU A 60 3.19 20.38 14.11
C GLU A 60 3.38 19.24 13.11
N VAL A 61 4.35 19.37 12.20
CA VAL A 61 4.63 18.38 11.16
C VAL A 61 5.08 17.05 11.76
N GLN A 62 6.03 17.09 12.70
CA GLN A 62 6.57 15.87 13.34
C GLN A 62 5.48 15.09 14.08
N ALA A 63 4.64 15.79 14.86
CA ALA A 63 3.51 15.17 15.55
C ALA A 63 2.46 14.59 14.57
N ALA A 64 2.27 15.20 13.40
CA ALA A 64 1.38 14.65 12.37
C ALA A 64 1.96 13.35 11.76
N ILE A 65 3.26 13.30 11.50
CA ILE A 65 3.95 12.11 10.98
C ILE A 65 3.86 10.98 12.00
N GLN A 66 4.22 11.24 13.27
CA GLN A 66 4.18 10.23 14.34
C GLN A 66 2.78 9.61 14.50
N LYS A 67 1.74 10.44 14.52
CA LYS A 67 0.34 9.96 14.54
C LYS A 67 0.00 9.11 13.30
N GLY A 68 0.54 9.47 12.12
CA GLY A 68 0.39 8.70 10.91
C GLY A 68 1.05 7.32 11.01
N VAL A 69 2.24 7.23 11.59
CA VAL A 69 2.94 5.95 11.85
C VAL A 69 2.16 5.09 12.82
N ASP A 70 1.66 5.66 13.92
CA ASP A 70 0.87 4.93 14.91
C ASP A 70 -0.46 4.40 14.34
N ASP A 71 -1.09 5.17 13.46
CA ASP A 71 -2.30 4.74 12.74
C ASP A 71 -1.97 3.64 11.72
N ALA A 72 -0.85 3.75 11.00
CA ALA A 72 -0.40 2.75 10.04
C ALA A 72 -0.10 1.39 10.70
N LYS A 73 0.47 1.37 11.90
CA LYS A 73 0.73 0.15 12.68
C LYS A 73 -0.55 -0.64 13.03
N LYS A 74 -1.70 0.03 13.09
CA LYS A 74 -3.00 -0.61 13.33
C LYS A 74 -3.58 -1.27 12.07
N ASN A 75 -3.16 -0.83 10.89
CA ASN A 75 -3.70 -1.22 9.60
C ASN A 75 -2.70 -2.02 8.76
N LEU A 76 -1.95 -2.94 9.38
CA LEU A 76 -0.98 -3.80 8.71
C LEU A 76 -1.68 -4.91 7.92
N ILE A 77 -1.23 -5.11 6.68
CA ILE A 77 -1.69 -6.16 5.79
C ILE A 77 -0.51 -6.97 5.26
N LYS A 78 -0.73 -8.26 4.98
CA LYS A 78 0.24 -9.14 4.34
C LYS A 78 -0.11 -9.30 2.86
N VAL A 79 0.89 -9.10 2.01
CA VAL A 79 0.80 -9.13 0.54
C VAL A 79 1.70 -10.23 0.00
N PRO A 80 1.25 -11.05 -0.96
CA PRO A 80 2.10 -12.04 -1.60
C PRO A 80 3.12 -11.36 -2.53
N VAL A 81 4.41 -11.62 -2.29
CA VAL A 81 5.53 -11.19 -3.13
C VAL A 81 6.25 -12.44 -3.64
N LEU A 82 6.46 -12.55 -4.95
CA LEU A 82 7.11 -13.68 -5.58
C LEU A 82 8.39 -13.23 -6.30
N LYS A 83 9.53 -13.75 -5.89
CA LYS A 83 10.83 -13.47 -6.55
C LYS A 83 11.08 -11.97 -6.80
N GLY A 84 10.62 -11.11 -5.88
CA GLY A 84 10.77 -9.65 -5.97
C GLY A 84 9.73 -8.92 -6.82
N THR A 85 8.72 -9.63 -7.36
CA THR A 85 7.60 -9.04 -8.10
C THR A 85 6.25 -9.48 -7.55
N ILE A 86 5.17 -9.00 -8.15
CA ILE A 86 3.79 -9.38 -7.81
C ILE A 86 3.35 -10.63 -8.57
N PRO A 87 2.43 -11.47 -8.03
CA PRO A 87 2.02 -12.74 -8.64
C PRO A 87 1.34 -12.59 -10.01
N HIS A 88 0.46 -11.62 -10.16
CA HIS A 88 -0.32 -11.38 -11.38
C HIS A 88 -0.70 -9.90 -11.50
N GLU A 89 -1.21 -9.52 -12.66
CA GLU A 89 -1.74 -8.19 -12.87
C GLU A 89 -3.04 -7.98 -12.08
N GLN A 90 -3.20 -6.78 -11.55
CA GLN A 90 -4.36 -6.43 -10.75
C GLN A 90 -4.70 -4.95 -10.87
N THR A 91 -5.99 -4.64 -10.87
CA THR A 91 -6.49 -3.26 -10.81
C THR A 91 -7.18 -3.02 -9.48
N GLY A 92 -6.69 -2.04 -8.73
CA GLY A 92 -7.34 -1.56 -7.51
C GLY A 92 -8.05 -0.23 -7.73
N LYS A 93 -9.18 -0.06 -7.06
CA LYS A 93 -9.98 1.17 -7.13
C LYS A 93 -10.23 1.71 -5.72
N TYR A 94 -10.14 3.01 -5.58
CA TYR A 94 -10.58 3.71 -4.38
C TYR A 94 -11.00 5.14 -4.75
N SER A 95 -12.26 5.49 -4.47
CA SER A 95 -12.82 6.78 -4.89
C SER A 95 -12.61 6.97 -6.41
N GLY A 96 -12.10 8.12 -6.85
CA GLY A 96 -11.79 8.41 -8.25
C GLY A 96 -10.43 7.86 -8.75
N ALA A 97 -9.61 7.24 -7.90
CA ALA A 97 -8.32 6.67 -8.31
C ALA A 97 -8.47 5.21 -8.74
N ARG A 98 -7.81 4.88 -9.85
CA ARG A 98 -7.67 3.50 -10.36
C ARG A 98 -6.19 3.22 -10.55
N VAL A 99 -5.67 2.21 -9.87
CA VAL A 99 -4.27 1.80 -9.94
C VAL A 99 -4.20 0.46 -10.64
N PHE A 100 -3.42 0.40 -11.71
CA PHE A 100 -3.10 -0.82 -12.42
C PHE A 100 -1.68 -1.25 -12.06
N LEU A 101 -1.52 -2.51 -11.64
CA LEU A 101 -0.24 -3.13 -11.31
C LEU A 101 -0.03 -4.32 -12.24
N LYS A 102 1.19 -4.44 -12.79
CA LYS A 102 1.59 -5.55 -13.66
C LYS A 102 2.96 -6.06 -13.22
N PRO A 103 3.18 -7.40 -13.12
CA PRO A 103 4.49 -7.95 -12.83
C PRO A 103 5.49 -7.59 -13.93
N ALA A 104 6.76 -7.47 -13.55
CA ALA A 104 7.84 -7.14 -14.46
C ALA A 104 9.00 -8.13 -14.32
N ALA A 105 9.84 -8.20 -15.34
CA ALA A 105 11.05 -9.00 -15.34
C ALA A 105 12.06 -8.48 -14.31
N PRO A 106 12.92 -9.34 -13.73
CA PRO A 106 13.99 -8.92 -12.84
C PRO A 106 14.89 -7.86 -13.49
N GLY A 107 15.22 -6.81 -12.74
CA GLY A 107 16.03 -5.68 -13.21
C GLY A 107 15.25 -4.52 -13.83
N THR A 108 13.93 -4.64 -13.99
CA THR A 108 13.06 -3.54 -14.49
C THR A 108 12.98 -2.39 -13.48
N GLY A 109 13.04 -2.70 -12.17
CA GLY A 109 12.82 -1.75 -11.10
C GLY A 109 11.35 -1.40 -10.87
N VAL A 110 11.10 -0.49 -9.92
CA VAL A 110 9.75 -0.02 -9.59
C VAL A 110 9.38 1.15 -10.49
N ILE A 111 8.61 0.89 -11.54
CA ILE A 111 8.09 1.92 -12.45
C ILE A 111 6.68 2.32 -11.99
N ALA A 112 6.61 3.32 -11.12
CA ALA A 112 5.38 3.77 -10.47
C ALA A 112 5.41 5.26 -10.15
N GLY A 113 4.24 5.88 -10.05
CA GLY A 113 4.12 7.25 -9.51
C GLY A 113 4.47 7.29 -8.01
N GLY A 114 4.90 8.44 -7.49
CA GLY A 114 5.49 8.57 -6.16
C GLY A 114 4.68 7.93 -5.01
N ALA A 115 3.37 8.16 -4.99
CA ALA A 115 2.50 7.57 -3.95
C ALA A 115 2.39 6.04 -4.06
N MET A 116 2.34 5.48 -5.28
CA MET A 116 2.35 4.04 -5.51
C MET A 116 3.72 3.43 -5.21
N ARG A 117 4.80 4.12 -5.63
CA ARG A 117 6.19 3.70 -5.39
C ARG A 117 6.46 3.53 -3.90
N ALA A 118 6.04 4.51 -3.07
CA ALA A 118 6.20 4.42 -1.63
C ALA A 118 5.56 3.15 -1.03
N VAL A 119 4.36 2.76 -1.50
CA VAL A 119 3.69 1.53 -1.06
C VAL A 119 4.43 0.29 -1.54
N LEU A 120 4.78 0.21 -2.84
CA LEU A 120 5.39 -0.97 -3.45
C LEU A 120 6.79 -1.26 -2.89
N GLU A 121 7.60 -0.22 -2.69
CA GLU A 121 8.92 -0.36 -2.06
C GLU A 121 8.81 -0.74 -0.57
N SER A 122 7.81 -0.21 0.17
CA SER A 122 7.58 -0.61 1.57
C SER A 122 7.11 -2.07 1.70
N VAL A 123 6.45 -2.61 0.68
CA VAL A 123 6.11 -4.06 0.57
C VAL A 123 7.36 -4.91 0.31
N GLY A 124 8.38 -4.35 -0.35
CA GLY A 124 9.58 -5.06 -0.79
C GLY A 124 9.50 -5.57 -2.23
N VAL A 125 8.60 -5.02 -3.04
CA VAL A 125 8.56 -5.30 -4.48
C VAL A 125 9.70 -4.55 -5.15
N LYS A 126 10.53 -5.28 -5.93
CA LYS A 126 11.70 -4.74 -6.64
C LYS A 126 11.40 -4.43 -8.10
N ASP A 127 10.53 -5.24 -8.73
CA ASP A 127 10.25 -5.16 -10.17
C ASP A 127 8.74 -5.15 -10.42
N VAL A 128 8.22 -4.00 -10.90
CA VAL A 128 6.79 -3.83 -11.16
C VAL A 128 6.52 -2.66 -12.09
N LEU A 129 5.52 -2.82 -12.96
CA LEU A 129 4.96 -1.76 -13.77
C LEU A 129 3.64 -1.30 -13.17
N ALA A 130 3.51 -0.02 -12.88
CA ALA A 130 2.32 0.53 -12.27
C ALA A 130 1.87 1.84 -12.95
N LYS A 131 0.56 2.00 -13.12
CA LYS A 131 -0.03 3.22 -13.66
C LYS A 131 -1.25 3.63 -12.85
N CYS A 132 -1.29 4.89 -12.47
CA CYS A 132 -2.49 5.50 -11.90
C CYS A 132 -3.32 6.16 -13.01
N LYS A 133 -4.63 5.91 -12.99
CA LYS A 133 -5.63 6.52 -13.86
C LYS A 133 -6.68 7.20 -13.00
N GLY A 134 -7.25 8.31 -13.49
CA GLY A 134 -8.24 9.10 -12.74
C GLY A 134 -7.59 10.04 -11.74
N SER A 135 -8.02 10.01 -10.49
CA SER A 135 -7.53 10.93 -9.45
C SER A 135 -6.07 10.69 -9.09
N SER A 136 -5.27 11.76 -9.08
CA SER A 136 -3.87 11.75 -8.62
C SER A 136 -3.71 12.11 -7.14
N ASN A 137 -4.81 12.25 -6.38
CA ASN A 137 -4.73 12.55 -4.95
C ASN A 137 -3.97 11.44 -4.21
N PRO A 138 -2.87 11.76 -3.50
CA PRO A 138 -2.04 10.76 -2.81
C PRO A 138 -2.82 9.85 -1.86
N HIS A 139 -3.80 10.38 -1.15
CA HIS A 139 -4.66 9.60 -0.25
C HIS A 139 -5.46 8.51 -1.00
N SER A 140 -6.03 8.87 -2.15
CA SER A 140 -6.81 7.94 -2.96
C SER A 140 -5.91 6.92 -3.65
N VAL A 141 -4.75 7.36 -4.15
CA VAL A 141 -3.78 6.49 -4.83
C VAL A 141 -3.20 5.44 -3.89
N VAL A 142 -2.76 5.82 -2.67
CA VAL A 142 -2.25 4.87 -1.66
C VAL A 142 -3.31 3.81 -1.34
N LYS A 143 -4.55 4.23 -1.05
CA LYS A 143 -5.64 3.30 -0.73
C LYS A 143 -6.00 2.39 -1.92
N ALA A 144 -6.02 2.93 -3.14
CA ALA A 144 -6.26 2.13 -4.34
C ALA A 144 -5.14 1.10 -4.59
N THR A 145 -3.86 1.47 -4.33
CA THR A 145 -2.73 0.56 -4.43
C THR A 145 -2.85 -0.59 -3.42
N ILE A 146 -3.17 -0.27 -2.18
CA ILE A 146 -3.38 -1.27 -1.13
C ILE A 146 -4.56 -2.18 -1.45
N ASN A 147 -5.67 -1.64 -1.98
CA ASN A 147 -6.79 -2.45 -2.44
C ASN A 147 -6.40 -3.39 -3.59
N ALA A 148 -5.54 -2.95 -4.52
CA ALA A 148 -5.01 -3.83 -5.57
C ALA A 148 -4.20 -4.99 -4.97
N LEU A 149 -3.30 -4.69 -4.02
CA LEU A 149 -2.46 -5.68 -3.36
C LEU A 149 -3.26 -6.69 -2.53
N LEU A 150 -4.32 -6.24 -1.85
CA LEU A 150 -5.23 -7.12 -1.07
C LEU A 150 -6.01 -8.11 -1.95
N GLN A 151 -6.34 -7.72 -3.18
CA GLN A 151 -7.05 -8.57 -4.14
C GLN A 151 -6.15 -9.59 -4.83
N MET A 152 -4.83 -9.51 -4.66
CA MET A 152 -3.89 -10.46 -5.23
C MET A 152 -4.03 -11.85 -4.59
N LYS A 153 -4.03 -12.86 -5.43
CA LYS A 153 -4.08 -14.26 -5.03
C LYS A 153 -2.66 -14.82 -4.93
N ASP A 154 -2.37 -15.43 -3.79
CA ASP A 154 -1.14 -16.18 -3.60
C ASP A 154 -1.21 -17.50 -4.40
N PRO A 155 -0.26 -17.79 -5.28
CA PRO A 155 -0.23 -19.05 -6.05
C PRO A 155 -0.24 -20.30 -5.17
N TYR A 156 0.38 -20.25 -3.99
CA TYR A 156 0.35 -21.35 -3.03
C TYR A 156 -1.07 -21.63 -2.52
N MET A 157 -1.82 -20.59 -2.18
CA MET A 157 -3.22 -20.74 -1.80
C MET A 157 -4.08 -21.27 -2.95
N VAL A 158 -3.81 -20.83 -4.17
CA VAL A 158 -4.53 -21.31 -5.36
C VAL A 158 -4.25 -22.78 -5.62
N ALA A 159 -2.99 -23.21 -5.52
CA ALA A 159 -2.58 -24.60 -5.64
C ALA A 159 -3.29 -25.48 -4.62
N GLN A 160 -3.29 -25.07 -3.36
CA GLN A 160 -3.95 -25.78 -2.26
C GLN A 160 -5.47 -25.88 -2.46
N LEU A 161 -6.13 -24.78 -2.84
CA LEU A 161 -7.57 -24.75 -3.08
C LEU A 161 -8.01 -25.62 -4.26
N ARG A 162 -7.16 -25.76 -5.29
CA ARG A 162 -7.44 -26.57 -6.47
C ARG A 162 -6.93 -28.02 -6.36
N GLY A 163 -6.14 -28.34 -5.34
CA GLY A 163 -5.52 -29.66 -5.16
C GLY A 163 -4.50 -30.01 -6.25
N ILE A 164 -3.81 -29.00 -6.82
CA ILE A 164 -2.83 -29.17 -7.91
C ILE A 164 -1.44 -28.70 -7.48
N THR A 165 -0.41 -29.12 -8.20
CA THR A 165 0.97 -28.69 -7.97
C THR A 165 1.16 -27.22 -8.39
N LEU A 166 2.16 -26.54 -7.82
CA LEU A 166 2.51 -25.16 -8.19
C LEU A 166 2.85 -25.02 -9.67
N ASP A 167 3.54 -26.01 -10.25
CA ASP A 167 3.91 -26.00 -11.66
C ASP A 167 2.67 -25.94 -12.57
N LYS A 168 1.60 -26.67 -12.20
CA LYS A 168 0.32 -26.61 -12.90
C LYS A 168 -0.43 -25.29 -12.71
N VAL A 169 -0.15 -24.52 -11.67
CA VAL A 169 -0.75 -23.18 -11.49
C VAL A 169 -0.13 -22.18 -12.46
N PHE A 170 1.17 -22.32 -12.77
CA PHE A 170 1.90 -21.39 -13.65
C PHE A 170 1.88 -21.80 -15.13
N ASN A 171 1.91 -23.08 -15.41
CA ASN A 171 2.09 -23.62 -16.77
C ASN A 171 0.81 -24.29 -17.35
N GLY A 172 -0.23 -24.44 -16.56
CA GLY A 172 -1.50 -25.08 -16.98
C GLY A 172 -1.53 -26.58 -16.75
#